data_533ddaaf8d6c94a0d0ee3846e46c45ba
#
_entry.id   533ddaaf8d6c94a0d0ee3846e46c45ba
#
_cell.length_a   1.000
_cell.length_b   1.000
_cell.length_c   1.000
_cell.angle_alpha   90.00
_cell.angle_beta   90.00
_cell.angle_gamma   90.00
#
_symmetry.space_group_name_H-M   'P 1'
#
loop_
_entity.id
_entity.type
_entity.pdbx_description
1 polymer ?
#
loop_
_entity_poly.entity_id
_entity_poly.type
_entity_poly.pdbx_seq_one_letter_code
_entity_poly.pdbx_strand_id
1 'polypeptide(L)'
;MLVHDQSHTGRLAGAGAKGIAQSRVHLPPMRGPLRARKQTVAGSGAPPHAARPIGLKMKANQIPVALTIAGSDSGGGAGIQADLKTFAALGVHGTSVLTCITAQNPRKVLGVETCSSGILRKQLAAVFAELAPAAVKTGMLLNRENIRVIVGFLKKAKPRPPLVVDPVMVSTSGVRLLAKDAVAELQASLLPLATLTTPNLDEATILTGHKISSLEQMRDAARELHDRFGCAVLVKGGHLKGSREAADIFFDGKNELLLSAPFIKGITTHGTGCTYSAAICAALAGGHDLPEAVTIGKTYITAAIRNSYRVGQHFVLGAG
;
A
#
# COMPACT_ATOMS: atom_id res chain seq x y z
N MET A 1 47.06 29.78 50.80
CA MET A 1 48.41 30.18 50.47
C MET A 1 48.49 30.27 48.96
N LEU A 2 48.49 31.53 48.47
CA LEU A 2 49.13 32.09 47.27
C LEU A 2 48.86 31.34 45.93
N VAL A 3 48.00 31.89 45.01
CA VAL A 3 48.20 32.99 44.05
C VAL A 3 49.22 32.65 42.95
N HIS A 4 48.80 32.53 41.70
CA HIS A 4 49.18 33.39 40.58
C HIS A 4 48.48 32.98 39.27
N ASP A 5 47.71 33.88 38.83
CA ASP A 5 47.33 34.48 37.57
C ASP A 5 48.47 34.48 36.51
N GLN A 6 48.15 34.12 35.27
CA GLN A 6 48.67 34.81 34.08
C GLN A 6 47.83 34.50 32.83
N SER A 7 47.20 35.52 32.37
CA SER A 7 46.62 35.77 31.08
C SER A 7 47.55 35.50 29.90
N HIS A 8 47.11 34.78 28.86
CA HIS A 8 47.66 34.92 27.51
C HIS A 8 46.52 35.08 26.48
N THR A 9 46.41 36.29 26.02
CA THR A 9 45.66 36.68 24.82
C THR A 9 46.36 36.14 23.58
N GLY A 10 45.71 35.18 22.91
CA GLY A 10 46.13 34.72 21.57
C GLY A 10 45.09 35.09 20.53
N ARG A 11 45.39 36.14 19.74
CA ARG A 11 44.67 36.45 18.51
C ARG A 11 44.67 35.28 17.58
N LEU A 12 43.50 34.79 17.17
CA LEU A 12 43.37 33.93 16.00
C LEU A 12 42.85 34.80 14.85
N ALA A 13 43.66 34.81 13.83
CA ALA A 13 43.43 35.45 12.54
C ALA A 13 42.28 34.77 11.78
N GLY A 14 41.51 35.60 11.06
CA GLY A 14 40.41 35.18 10.22
C GLY A 14 40.83 34.21 9.13
N ALA A 15 40.10 33.09 9.03
CA ALA A 15 40.11 32.21 7.88
C ALA A 15 38.88 32.54 7.02
N GLY A 16 39.17 33.00 5.80
CA GLY A 16 38.22 33.50 4.84
C GLY A 16 37.14 32.46 4.47
N ALA A 17 35.94 32.94 4.40
CA ALA A 17 34.81 32.25 3.79
C ALA A 17 35.08 32.03 2.30
N LYS A 18 35.38 30.78 1.91
CA LYS A 18 35.39 30.38 0.50
C LYS A 18 33.94 30.29 0.04
N GLY A 19 33.58 31.21 -0.88
CA GLY A 19 32.30 31.25 -1.52
C GLY A 19 31.98 29.92 -2.23
N ILE A 20 30.80 29.42 -1.96
CA ILE A 20 30.17 28.31 -2.70
C ILE A 20 29.84 28.87 -4.09
N ALA A 21 30.52 28.39 -5.11
CA ALA A 21 30.26 28.71 -6.50
C ALA A 21 28.82 28.24 -6.86
N GLN A 22 27.93 29.17 -7.11
CA GLN A 22 26.64 28.92 -7.71
C GLN A 22 26.83 28.59 -9.19
N SER A 23 26.79 27.30 -9.54
CA SER A 23 26.72 26.84 -10.91
C SER A 23 25.36 27.22 -11.51
N ARG A 24 25.31 28.29 -12.30
CA ARG A 24 24.14 28.63 -13.13
C ARG A 24 24.04 27.56 -14.24
N VAL A 25 23.01 26.71 -14.16
CA VAL A 25 22.60 25.86 -15.28
C VAL A 25 21.97 26.77 -16.33
N HIS A 26 22.65 26.93 -17.47
CA HIS A 26 22.12 27.64 -18.64
C HIS A 26 21.17 26.69 -19.36
N LEU A 27 19.85 26.94 -19.26
CA LEU A 27 18.86 26.30 -20.11
C LEU A 27 18.92 26.97 -21.51
N PRO A 28 18.94 26.21 -22.61
CA PRO A 28 18.90 26.78 -23.96
C PRO A 28 17.55 27.50 -24.18
N PRO A 29 17.52 28.59 -24.97
CA PRO A 29 16.30 29.35 -25.23
C PRO A 29 15.24 28.49 -25.93
N MET A 30 14.04 28.46 -25.38
CA MET A 30 12.88 27.84 -26.01
C MET A 30 12.59 28.53 -27.32
N ARG A 31 12.66 27.80 -28.42
CA ARG A 31 12.28 28.27 -29.76
C ARG A 31 10.79 28.59 -29.75
N GLY A 32 10.44 29.69 -30.41
CA GLY A 32 9.19 30.40 -30.42
C GLY A 32 7.89 29.62 -30.70
N PRO A 33 6.74 30.28 -30.78
CA PRO A 33 5.43 29.68 -30.64
C PRO A 33 5.11 28.72 -31.78
N LEU A 34 4.80 27.45 -31.38
CA LEU A 34 4.21 26.46 -32.29
C LEU A 34 2.87 26.99 -32.80
N ARG A 35 2.81 27.32 -34.09
CA ARG A 35 1.55 27.61 -34.78
C ARG A 35 0.59 26.43 -34.59
N ALA A 36 -0.51 26.67 -33.88
CA ALA A 36 -1.62 25.73 -33.76
C ALA A 36 -2.18 25.41 -35.17
N ARG A 37 -1.87 24.24 -35.70
CA ARG A 37 -2.64 23.64 -36.79
C ARG A 37 -3.97 23.19 -36.21
N LYS A 38 -5.06 23.83 -36.59
CA LYS A 38 -6.41 23.32 -36.38
C LYS A 38 -6.53 21.96 -37.09
N GLN A 39 -6.37 20.88 -36.36
CA GLN A 39 -6.89 19.59 -36.81
C GLN A 39 -8.26 19.41 -36.15
N THR A 40 -9.28 19.41 -36.98
CA THR A 40 -10.61 18.93 -36.65
C THR A 40 -10.49 17.43 -36.33
N VAL A 41 -10.51 17.07 -35.03
CA VAL A 41 -10.63 15.68 -34.63
C VAL A 41 -12.11 15.34 -34.58
N ALA A 42 -12.62 14.82 -35.70
CA ALA A 42 -13.83 14.00 -35.68
C ALA A 42 -13.41 12.57 -35.31
N GLY A 43 -13.92 12.05 -34.23
CA GLY A 43 -13.68 10.68 -33.83
C GLY A 43 -13.55 10.56 -32.34
N SER A 44 -14.65 10.24 -31.65
CA SER A 44 -14.73 9.80 -30.25
C SER A 44 -14.12 8.41 -30.09
N GLY A 45 -12.79 8.34 -30.13
CA GLY A 45 -12.03 7.16 -29.71
C GLY A 45 -11.48 7.39 -28.33
N ALA A 46 -12.05 6.74 -27.32
CA ALA A 46 -11.43 6.63 -26.02
C ALA A 46 -10.02 6.00 -26.17
N PRO A 47 -9.00 6.43 -25.39
CA PRO A 47 -7.67 5.86 -25.47
C PRO A 47 -7.71 4.35 -25.18
N PRO A 48 -6.90 3.50 -25.86
CA PRO A 48 -7.00 2.05 -25.85
C PRO A 48 -6.60 1.35 -24.54
N HIS A 49 -6.46 2.07 -23.42
CA HIS A 49 -6.05 1.54 -22.12
C HIS A 49 -6.95 1.97 -20.94
N ALA A 50 -8.16 2.42 -21.19
CA ALA A 50 -9.13 2.53 -20.11
C ALA A 50 -9.63 1.11 -19.80
N ALA A 51 -9.05 0.48 -18.78
CA ALA A 51 -9.71 -0.65 -18.13
C ALA A 51 -11.16 -0.24 -17.86
N ARG A 52 -12.14 -1.09 -18.25
CA ARG A 52 -13.54 -0.79 -17.97
C ARG A 52 -13.64 -0.59 -16.45
N PRO A 53 -14.15 0.55 -15.98
CA PRO A 53 -14.31 0.76 -14.55
C PRO A 53 -15.13 -0.42 -14.02
N ILE A 54 -14.71 -0.96 -12.87
CA ILE A 54 -15.54 -1.88 -12.08
C ILE A 54 -16.90 -1.20 -12.03
N GLY A 55 -18.00 -1.90 -12.32
CA GLY A 55 -19.34 -1.32 -12.35
C GLY A 55 -19.63 -0.63 -11.01
N LEU A 56 -19.20 0.63 -10.87
CA LEU A 56 -19.33 1.41 -9.63
C LEU A 56 -20.81 1.56 -9.33
N LYS A 57 -21.26 1.10 -8.18
CA LYS A 57 -22.66 1.20 -7.71
C LYS A 57 -22.99 2.61 -7.17
N MET A 58 -22.28 3.64 -7.65
CA MET A 58 -22.36 5.00 -7.12
C MET A 58 -23.35 5.92 -7.85
N LYS A 59 -23.74 7.00 -7.15
CA LYS A 59 -24.53 8.09 -7.71
C LYS A 59 -23.80 8.68 -8.93
N ALA A 60 -24.55 8.94 -10.01
CA ALA A 60 -24.01 9.59 -11.21
C ALA A 60 -23.19 10.86 -10.84
N ASN A 61 -21.98 10.95 -11.41
CA ASN A 61 -21.04 12.09 -11.32
C ASN A 61 -20.16 12.23 -10.04
N GLN A 62 -20.03 11.22 -9.18
CA GLN A 62 -19.04 11.27 -8.09
C GLN A 62 -18.01 10.14 -8.22
N ILE A 63 -16.72 10.49 -8.35
CA ILE A 63 -15.63 9.53 -8.28
C ILE A 63 -15.39 9.18 -6.80
N PRO A 64 -15.44 7.90 -6.41
CA PRO A 64 -15.17 7.50 -5.02
C PRO A 64 -13.72 7.76 -4.64
N VAL A 65 -13.50 8.06 -3.38
CA VAL A 65 -12.16 8.26 -2.81
C VAL A 65 -11.77 7.02 -2.01
N ALA A 66 -10.57 6.49 -2.27
CA ALA A 66 -9.93 5.48 -1.42
C ALA A 66 -8.64 6.04 -0.81
N LEU A 67 -8.36 5.66 0.44
CA LEU A 67 -7.14 6.05 1.13
C LEU A 67 -6.24 4.84 1.34
N THR A 68 -4.96 4.96 0.95
CA THR A 68 -3.91 4.05 1.41
C THR A 68 -3.08 4.68 2.52
N ILE A 69 -2.83 3.92 3.60
CA ILE A 69 -1.94 4.28 4.70
C ILE A 69 -0.81 3.26 4.71
N ALA A 70 0.34 3.61 4.12
CA ALA A 70 1.44 2.67 3.94
C ALA A 70 2.79 3.36 3.72
N GLY A 71 3.86 2.58 3.65
CA GLY A 71 5.17 3.06 3.24
C GLY A 71 5.24 3.37 1.75
N SER A 72 6.16 4.27 1.38
CA SER A 72 6.47 4.60 -0.02
C SER A 72 7.56 3.67 -0.54
N ASP A 73 7.33 3.00 -1.67
CA ASP A 73 8.32 2.20 -2.41
C ASP A 73 8.91 3.04 -3.56
N SER A 74 10.18 3.45 -3.44
CA SER A 74 10.87 4.21 -4.49
C SER A 74 11.02 3.43 -5.81
N GLY A 75 10.96 2.09 -5.78
CA GLY A 75 10.92 1.24 -6.96
C GLY A 75 9.58 1.22 -7.67
N GLY A 76 8.52 1.72 -7.03
CA GLY A 76 7.19 1.91 -7.60
C GLY A 76 6.40 0.62 -7.82
N GLY A 77 6.86 -0.53 -7.30
CA GLY A 77 6.23 -1.84 -7.49
C GLY A 77 5.31 -2.27 -6.34
N ALA A 78 5.45 -1.65 -5.16
CA ALA A 78 4.69 -1.95 -3.95
C ALA A 78 4.28 -0.66 -3.23
N GLY A 79 3.88 -0.77 -1.95
CA GLY A 79 3.53 0.36 -1.11
C GLY A 79 2.43 1.25 -1.69
N ILE A 80 2.44 2.53 -1.29
CA ILE A 80 1.44 3.49 -1.78
C ILE A 80 1.43 3.61 -3.31
N GLN A 81 2.55 3.39 -3.98
CA GLN A 81 2.66 3.51 -5.43
C GLN A 81 1.85 2.42 -6.15
N ALA A 82 1.93 1.17 -5.69
CA ALA A 82 1.10 0.09 -6.21
C ALA A 82 -0.39 0.33 -5.90
N ASP A 83 -0.69 0.83 -4.71
CA ASP A 83 -2.05 1.10 -4.27
C ASP A 83 -2.71 2.20 -5.12
N LEU A 84 -2.03 3.34 -5.30
CA LEU A 84 -2.53 4.46 -6.10
C LEU A 84 -2.72 4.11 -7.58
N LYS A 85 -1.78 3.33 -8.16
CA LYS A 85 -1.93 2.80 -9.53
C LYS A 85 -3.17 1.91 -9.65
N THR A 86 -3.39 1.05 -8.66
CA THR A 86 -4.56 0.16 -8.62
C THR A 86 -5.86 0.93 -8.48
N PHE A 87 -5.92 1.92 -7.58
CA PHE A 87 -7.09 2.78 -7.41
C PHE A 87 -7.43 3.50 -8.72
N ALA A 88 -6.44 4.11 -9.36
CA ALA A 88 -6.63 4.81 -10.64
C ALA A 88 -7.12 3.87 -11.75
N ALA A 89 -6.55 2.66 -11.87
CA ALA A 89 -6.96 1.66 -12.86
C ALA A 89 -8.41 1.19 -12.66
N LEU A 90 -8.91 1.24 -11.42
CA LEU A 90 -10.27 0.85 -11.06
C LEU A 90 -11.26 2.03 -11.00
N GLY A 91 -10.85 3.22 -11.48
CA GLY A 91 -11.71 4.40 -11.54
C GLY A 91 -11.98 5.07 -10.20
N VAL A 92 -11.11 4.86 -9.21
CA VAL A 92 -11.22 5.41 -7.85
C VAL A 92 -10.15 6.49 -7.65
N HIS A 93 -10.50 7.63 -7.07
CA HIS A 93 -9.52 8.65 -6.69
C HIS A 93 -8.71 8.17 -5.49
N GLY A 94 -7.42 7.92 -5.71
CA GLY A 94 -6.51 7.45 -4.68
C GLY A 94 -5.90 8.60 -3.88
N THR A 95 -6.02 8.55 -2.56
CA THR A 95 -5.30 9.40 -1.61
C THR A 95 -4.31 8.58 -0.80
N SER A 96 -3.30 9.21 -0.20
CA SER A 96 -2.27 8.48 0.54
C SER A 96 -1.85 9.19 1.81
N VAL A 97 -1.49 8.37 2.81
CA VAL A 97 -0.84 8.76 4.06
C VAL A 97 0.43 7.91 4.21
N LEU A 98 1.58 8.56 4.25
CA LEU A 98 2.88 7.89 4.33
C LEU A 98 3.23 7.57 5.78
N THR A 99 3.55 6.31 6.04
CA THR A 99 4.08 5.83 7.32
C THR A 99 5.61 5.88 7.38
N CYS A 100 6.25 5.65 6.23
CA CYS A 100 7.69 5.68 6.04
C CYS A 100 8.04 5.88 4.56
N ILE A 101 9.29 6.26 4.32
CA ILE A 101 9.89 6.34 3.00
C ILE A 101 10.93 5.25 2.91
N THR A 102 10.96 4.48 1.82
CA THR A 102 11.99 3.47 1.59
C THR A 102 12.90 3.86 0.44
N ALA A 103 14.19 3.59 0.58
CA ALA A 103 15.12 3.49 -0.52
C ALA A 103 15.12 2.02 -0.98
N GLN A 104 14.27 1.70 -1.94
CA GLN A 104 13.96 0.33 -2.32
C GLN A 104 13.95 0.15 -3.83
N ASN A 105 14.35 -1.02 -4.27
CA ASN A 105 14.17 -1.52 -5.63
C ASN A 105 13.65 -2.97 -5.59
N PRO A 106 13.31 -3.60 -6.72
CA PRO A 106 12.76 -4.96 -6.72
C PRO A 106 13.66 -6.05 -6.10
N ARG A 107 14.95 -5.77 -5.89
CA ARG A 107 15.91 -6.73 -5.30
C ARG A 107 16.08 -6.56 -3.80
N LYS A 108 16.08 -5.31 -3.30
CA LYS A 108 16.41 -5.05 -1.90
C LYS A 108 15.89 -3.70 -1.39
N VAL A 109 15.70 -3.63 -0.08
CA VAL A 109 15.51 -2.41 0.69
C VAL A 109 16.87 -1.94 1.18
N LEU A 110 17.29 -0.73 0.80
CA LEU A 110 18.59 -0.12 1.16
C LEU A 110 18.48 0.72 2.42
N GLY A 111 17.31 1.30 2.68
CA GLY A 111 17.06 2.15 3.83
C GLY A 111 15.58 2.40 4.03
N VAL A 112 15.21 2.72 5.26
CA VAL A 112 13.85 3.06 5.65
C VAL A 112 13.90 4.25 6.60
N GLU A 113 13.16 5.31 6.28
CA GLU A 113 12.99 6.49 7.14
C GLU A 113 11.54 6.59 7.58
N THR A 114 11.29 6.63 8.89
CA THR A 114 9.94 6.72 9.43
C THR A 114 9.38 8.14 9.32
N CYS A 115 8.12 8.29 8.95
CA CYS A 115 7.42 9.55 9.09
C CYS A 115 7.12 9.81 10.57
N SER A 116 7.34 11.04 11.04
CA SER A 116 7.04 11.39 12.43
C SER A 116 5.54 11.29 12.71
N SER A 117 5.18 10.95 13.95
CA SER A 117 3.78 10.90 14.40
C SER A 117 3.03 12.21 14.16
N GLY A 118 3.75 13.34 14.21
CA GLY A 118 3.19 14.65 13.93
C GLY A 118 2.74 14.81 12.49
N ILE A 119 3.60 14.44 11.54
CA ILE A 119 3.24 14.52 10.11
C ILE A 119 2.20 13.47 9.74
N LEU A 120 2.26 12.27 10.34
CA LEU A 120 1.27 11.23 10.11
C LEU A 120 -0.15 11.69 10.50
N ARG A 121 -0.31 12.33 11.68
CA ARG A 121 -1.57 12.93 12.11
C ARG A 121 -2.05 14.02 11.17
N LYS A 122 -1.15 14.89 10.70
CA LYS A 122 -1.49 15.99 9.78
C LYS A 122 -1.94 15.46 8.42
N GLN A 123 -1.30 14.43 7.87
CA GLN A 123 -1.73 13.79 6.63
C GLN A 123 -3.14 13.20 6.77
N LEU A 124 -3.40 12.44 7.84
CA LEU A 124 -4.73 11.90 8.12
C LEU A 124 -5.79 13.00 8.22
N ALA A 125 -5.51 14.04 9.00
CA ALA A 125 -6.43 15.15 9.18
C ALA A 125 -6.72 15.88 7.85
N ALA A 126 -5.70 16.15 7.04
CA ALA A 126 -5.85 16.84 5.76
C ALA A 126 -6.72 16.04 4.78
N VAL A 127 -6.47 14.72 4.65
CA VAL A 127 -7.25 13.87 3.73
C VAL A 127 -8.71 13.77 4.19
N PHE A 128 -8.95 13.49 5.47
CA PHE A 128 -10.31 13.32 5.98
C PHE A 128 -11.13 14.62 5.99
N ALA A 129 -10.48 15.79 6.06
CA ALA A 129 -11.17 17.07 6.06
C ALA A 129 -11.83 17.39 4.72
N GLU A 130 -11.17 17.10 3.60
CA GLU A 130 -11.62 17.54 2.26
C GLU A 130 -11.95 16.38 1.32
N LEU A 131 -11.31 15.23 1.51
CA LEU A 131 -11.39 14.09 0.61
C LEU A 131 -11.87 12.84 1.36
N ALA A 132 -12.93 12.97 2.17
CA ALA A 132 -13.43 11.89 3.04
C ALA A 132 -13.44 10.53 2.32
N PRO A 133 -12.56 9.57 2.70
CA PRO A 133 -12.42 8.31 1.97
C PRO A 133 -13.65 7.41 2.20
N ALA A 134 -14.17 6.84 1.10
CA ALA A 134 -15.24 5.84 1.13
C ALA A 134 -14.74 4.47 1.59
N ALA A 135 -13.43 4.18 1.44
CA ALA A 135 -12.76 3.01 1.99
C ALA A 135 -11.29 3.33 2.29
N VAL A 136 -10.71 2.61 3.25
CA VAL A 136 -9.32 2.77 3.69
C VAL A 136 -8.61 1.44 3.62
N LYS A 137 -7.35 1.46 3.17
CA LYS A 137 -6.44 0.32 3.24
C LYS A 137 -5.22 0.69 4.09
N THR A 138 -4.71 -0.25 4.89
CA THR A 138 -3.37 -0.15 5.46
C THR A 138 -2.45 -1.18 4.81
N GLY A 139 -1.16 -0.80 4.65
CA GLY A 139 -0.09 -1.70 4.24
C GLY A 139 1.04 -1.69 5.26
N MET A 140 2.30 -1.49 4.82
CA MET A 140 3.46 -1.42 5.71
C MET A 140 3.34 -0.26 6.70
N LEU A 141 3.18 -0.55 7.99
CA LEU A 141 3.03 0.44 9.07
C LEU A 141 4.32 0.70 9.84
N LEU A 142 5.33 -0.14 9.68
CA LEU A 142 6.68 -0.08 10.19
C LEU A 142 6.80 -0.34 11.69
N ASN A 143 6.13 0.43 12.55
CA ASN A 143 6.32 0.41 14.00
C ASN A 143 5.00 0.60 14.79
N ARG A 144 5.09 0.33 16.08
CA ARG A 144 3.99 0.41 17.04
C ARG A 144 3.39 1.81 17.16
N GLU A 145 4.22 2.86 17.08
CA GLU A 145 3.77 4.23 17.23
C GLU A 145 2.87 4.66 16.06
N ASN A 146 3.25 4.33 14.83
CA ASN A 146 2.41 4.57 13.66
C ASN A 146 1.06 3.89 13.78
N ILE A 147 1.02 2.62 14.23
CA ILE A 147 -0.23 1.88 14.47
C ILE A 147 -1.11 2.63 15.46
N ARG A 148 -0.56 3.07 16.59
CA ARG A 148 -1.31 3.81 17.62
C ARG A 148 -1.88 5.13 17.11
N VAL A 149 -1.12 5.87 16.31
CA VAL A 149 -1.60 7.11 15.69
C VAL A 149 -2.78 6.84 14.76
N ILE A 150 -2.66 5.83 13.90
CA ILE A 150 -3.69 5.46 12.93
C ILE A 150 -4.96 4.96 13.65
N VAL A 151 -4.81 4.05 14.61
CA VAL A 151 -5.91 3.53 15.43
C VAL A 151 -6.62 4.66 16.18
N GLY A 152 -5.85 5.55 16.83
CA GLY A 152 -6.40 6.69 17.56
C GLY A 152 -7.18 7.66 16.67
N PHE A 153 -6.78 7.81 15.40
CA PHE A 153 -7.49 8.61 14.42
C PHE A 153 -8.77 7.90 13.92
N LEU A 154 -8.65 6.64 13.47
CA LEU A 154 -9.77 5.87 12.90
C LEU A 154 -10.90 5.61 13.91
N LYS A 155 -10.59 5.45 15.19
CA LYS A 155 -11.60 5.33 16.26
C LYS A 155 -12.48 6.57 16.38
N LYS A 156 -11.97 7.74 16.01
CA LYS A 156 -12.68 9.03 16.08
C LYS A 156 -13.42 9.38 14.78
N ALA A 157 -13.08 8.74 13.67
CA ALA A 157 -13.73 8.99 12.38
C ALA A 157 -15.21 8.57 12.41
N LYS A 158 -16.11 9.46 11.98
CA LYS A 158 -17.56 9.23 11.93
C LYS A 158 -18.13 9.81 10.63
N PRO A 159 -18.74 8.98 9.74
CA PRO A 159 -18.76 7.52 9.81
C PRO A 159 -17.35 6.93 9.64
N ARG A 160 -17.11 5.76 10.22
CA ARG A 160 -15.85 5.05 9.99
C ARG A 160 -15.96 4.31 8.66
N PRO A 161 -15.07 4.60 7.69
CA PRO A 161 -15.05 3.88 6.42
C PRO A 161 -14.65 2.42 6.60
N PRO A 162 -15.06 1.51 5.70
CA PRO A 162 -14.52 0.15 5.62
C PRO A 162 -12.99 0.16 5.61
N LEU A 163 -12.37 -0.70 6.43
CA LEU A 163 -10.93 -0.78 6.61
C LEU A 163 -10.40 -2.14 6.15
N VAL A 164 -9.55 -2.15 5.12
CA VAL A 164 -8.80 -3.33 4.66
C VAL A 164 -7.40 -3.28 5.28
N VAL A 165 -7.06 -4.24 6.11
CA VAL A 165 -5.73 -4.35 6.74
C VAL A 165 -4.93 -5.43 6.02
N ASP A 166 -3.95 -5.02 5.20
CA ASP A 166 -2.90 -5.91 4.70
C ASP A 166 -1.77 -5.92 5.74
N PRO A 167 -1.56 -7.03 6.47
CA PRO A 167 -0.75 -7.01 7.70
C PRO A 167 0.75 -7.09 7.42
N VAL A 168 1.24 -6.48 6.38
CA VAL A 168 2.62 -6.53 5.86
C VAL A 168 3.68 -6.64 6.95
N MET A 169 4.11 -7.88 7.26
CA MET A 169 5.07 -8.18 8.34
C MET A 169 6.46 -8.49 7.81
N VAL A 170 6.53 -9.10 6.61
CA VAL A 170 7.77 -9.55 5.99
C VAL A 170 7.73 -9.20 4.50
N SER A 171 8.86 -8.72 3.97
CA SER A 171 8.99 -8.45 2.53
C SER A 171 9.08 -9.76 1.73
N THR A 172 8.85 -9.68 0.43
CA THR A 172 9.07 -10.82 -0.50
C THR A 172 10.53 -11.33 -0.44
N SER A 173 11.49 -10.49 -0.05
CA SER A 173 12.90 -10.87 0.16
C SER A 173 13.20 -11.44 1.56
N GLY A 174 12.19 -11.65 2.41
CA GLY A 174 12.35 -12.20 3.77
C GLY A 174 12.78 -11.19 4.83
N VAL A 175 12.90 -9.92 4.49
CA VAL A 175 13.23 -8.86 5.47
C VAL A 175 12.01 -8.55 6.32
N ARG A 176 12.19 -8.51 7.64
CA ARG A 176 11.13 -8.08 8.56
C ARG A 176 10.82 -6.60 8.36
N LEU A 177 9.57 -6.31 8.02
CA LEU A 177 9.06 -4.95 7.77
C LEU A 177 8.27 -4.37 8.94
N LEU A 178 7.81 -5.23 9.86
CA LEU A 178 7.07 -4.83 11.05
C LEU A 178 7.84 -5.31 12.29
N ALA A 179 8.13 -4.40 13.22
CA ALA A 179 8.79 -4.72 14.47
C ALA A 179 7.98 -5.72 15.32
N LYS A 180 8.64 -6.53 16.15
CA LYS A 180 7.94 -7.57 16.95
C LYS A 180 6.85 -6.99 17.87
N ASP A 181 7.13 -5.88 18.54
CA ASP A 181 6.19 -5.17 19.42
C ASP A 181 5.04 -4.54 18.62
N ALA A 182 5.29 -4.18 17.36
CA ALA A 182 4.28 -3.66 16.46
C ALA A 182 3.29 -4.75 16.00
N VAL A 183 3.74 -6.02 15.88
CA VAL A 183 2.82 -7.15 15.58
C VAL A 183 1.80 -7.31 16.71
N ALA A 184 2.22 -7.23 17.98
CA ALA A 184 1.30 -7.29 19.11
C ALA A 184 0.30 -6.11 19.09
N GLU A 185 0.75 -4.89 18.79
CA GLU A 185 -0.12 -3.71 18.67
C GLU A 185 -1.09 -3.83 17.49
N LEU A 186 -0.65 -4.35 16.35
CA LEU A 186 -1.50 -4.64 15.19
C LEU A 186 -2.66 -5.55 15.58
N GLN A 187 -2.36 -6.68 16.25
CA GLN A 187 -3.34 -7.66 16.70
C GLN A 187 -4.31 -7.07 17.75
N ALA A 188 -3.78 -6.35 18.74
CA ALA A 188 -4.58 -5.85 19.85
C ALA A 188 -5.46 -4.65 19.50
N SER A 189 -5.01 -3.80 18.55
CA SER A 189 -5.62 -2.48 18.37
C SER A 189 -6.15 -2.22 16.96
N LEU A 190 -5.49 -2.72 15.91
CA LEU A 190 -5.87 -2.40 14.52
C LEU A 190 -6.77 -3.46 13.90
N LEU A 191 -6.45 -4.76 14.05
CA LEU A 191 -7.26 -5.84 13.50
C LEU A 191 -8.70 -5.83 14.02
N PRO A 192 -8.99 -5.53 15.31
CA PRO A 192 -10.38 -5.38 15.78
C PRO A 192 -11.16 -4.21 15.15
N LEU A 193 -10.49 -3.29 14.47
CA LEU A 193 -11.14 -2.20 13.72
C LEU A 193 -11.35 -2.53 12.25
N ALA A 194 -10.71 -3.59 11.74
CA ALA A 194 -10.76 -3.95 10.34
C ALA A 194 -12.15 -4.43 9.91
N THR A 195 -12.52 -4.13 8.68
CA THR A 195 -13.61 -4.80 7.97
C THR A 195 -13.09 -6.11 7.40
N LEU A 196 -11.85 -6.11 6.91
CA LEU A 196 -11.17 -7.26 6.31
C LEU A 196 -9.68 -7.22 6.64
N THR A 197 -9.10 -8.36 6.99
CA THR A 197 -7.63 -8.54 6.96
C THR A 197 -7.23 -9.52 5.87
N THR A 198 -6.06 -9.29 5.23
CA THR A 198 -5.63 -10.05 4.05
C THR A 198 -4.25 -10.71 4.23
N PRO A 199 -4.03 -11.57 5.25
CA PRO A 199 -2.74 -12.21 5.46
C PRO A 199 -2.38 -13.20 4.34
N ASN A 200 -1.09 -13.24 3.96
CA ASN A 200 -0.53 -14.38 3.23
C ASN A 200 -0.27 -15.55 4.19
N LEU A 201 0.23 -16.69 3.69
CA LEU A 201 0.47 -17.89 4.51
C LEU A 201 1.45 -17.66 5.66
N ASP A 202 2.51 -16.89 5.42
CA ASP A 202 3.53 -16.59 6.45
C ASP A 202 2.96 -15.65 7.52
N GLU A 203 2.22 -14.63 7.10
CA GLU A 203 1.53 -13.70 7.99
C GLU A 203 0.42 -14.38 8.79
N ALA A 204 -0.37 -15.24 8.15
CA ALA A 204 -1.37 -16.06 8.84
C ALA A 204 -0.72 -17.01 9.86
N THR A 205 0.42 -17.64 9.52
CA THR A 205 1.22 -18.45 10.45
C THR A 205 1.70 -17.62 11.67
N ILE A 206 2.14 -16.37 11.44
CA ILE A 206 2.54 -15.49 12.56
C ILE A 206 1.34 -15.12 13.43
N LEU A 207 0.19 -14.87 12.82
CA LEU A 207 -1.02 -14.44 13.54
C LEU A 207 -1.67 -15.59 14.34
N THR A 208 -1.69 -16.81 13.80
CA THR A 208 -2.27 -17.98 14.47
C THR A 208 -1.27 -18.70 15.38
N GLY A 209 0.03 -18.62 15.09
CA GLY A 209 1.07 -19.41 15.73
C GLY A 209 1.23 -20.83 15.15
N HIS A 210 0.43 -21.21 14.13
CA HIS A 210 0.43 -22.54 13.50
C HIS A 210 0.89 -22.47 12.06
N LYS A 211 1.69 -23.47 11.64
CA LYS A 211 2.13 -23.58 10.26
C LYS A 211 0.94 -23.93 9.35
N ILE A 212 0.79 -23.21 8.25
CA ILE A 212 -0.27 -23.39 7.28
C ILE A 212 0.35 -23.94 5.97
N SER A 213 -0.05 -25.16 5.58
CA SER A 213 0.52 -25.88 4.44
C SER A 213 -0.53 -26.58 3.58
N SER A 214 -1.82 -26.51 3.93
CA SER A 214 -2.93 -27.10 3.18
C SER A 214 -4.11 -26.13 3.09
N LEU A 215 -5.00 -26.41 2.14
CA LEU A 215 -6.23 -25.63 1.97
C LEU A 215 -7.14 -25.70 3.21
N GLU A 216 -7.18 -26.88 3.87
CA GLU A 216 -7.95 -27.05 5.10
C GLU A 216 -7.40 -26.20 6.23
N GLN A 217 -6.08 -26.21 6.41
CA GLN A 217 -5.43 -25.33 7.40
C GLN A 217 -5.63 -23.83 7.11
N MET A 218 -5.78 -23.46 5.83
CA MET A 218 -6.16 -22.06 5.47
C MET A 218 -7.58 -21.73 5.91
N ARG A 219 -8.54 -22.68 5.81
CA ARG A 219 -9.91 -22.50 6.31
C ARG A 219 -9.93 -22.35 7.82
N ASP A 220 -9.23 -23.25 8.52
CA ASP A 220 -9.13 -23.18 9.98
C ASP A 220 -8.51 -21.86 10.43
N ALA A 221 -7.42 -21.42 9.80
CA ALA A 221 -6.79 -20.14 10.09
C ALA A 221 -7.74 -18.96 9.82
N ALA A 222 -8.52 -18.98 8.74
CA ALA A 222 -9.47 -17.92 8.43
C ALA A 222 -10.56 -17.81 9.51
N ARG A 223 -11.08 -18.94 9.99
CA ARG A 223 -12.09 -19.00 11.06
C ARG A 223 -11.49 -18.55 12.40
N GLU A 224 -10.33 -19.10 12.79
CA GLU A 224 -9.62 -18.71 14.02
C GLU A 224 -9.36 -17.21 14.10
N LEU A 225 -8.83 -16.62 13.00
CA LEU A 225 -8.54 -15.19 12.94
C LEU A 225 -9.80 -14.34 12.96
N HIS A 226 -10.89 -14.81 12.33
CA HIS A 226 -12.21 -14.17 12.41
C HIS A 226 -12.73 -14.15 13.86
N ASP A 227 -12.73 -15.30 14.52
CA ASP A 227 -13.21 -15.42 15.90
C ASP A 227 -12.41 -14.56 16.87
N ARG A 228 -11.10 -14.48 16.64
CA ARG A 228 -10.18 -13.72 17.49
C ARG A 228 -10.29 -12.21 17.32
N PHE A 229 -10.47 -11.72 16.10
CA PHE A 229 -10.42 -10.28 15.80
C PHE A 229 -11.77 -9.67 15.45
N GLY A 230 -12.81 -10.47 15.17
CA GLY A 230 -14.14 -9.99 14.82
C GLY A 230 -14.24 -9.35 13.43
N CYS A 231 -13.23 -9.53 12.56
CA CYS A 231 -13.22 -9.02 11.20
C CYS A 231 -13.25 -10.16 10.19
N ALA A 232 -13.67 -9.88 8.95
CA ALA A 232 -13.53 -10.84 7.87
C ALA A 232 -12.03 -11.09 7.57
N VAL A 233 -11.73 -12.27 7.05
CA VAL A 233 -10.35 -12.73 6.78
C VAL A 233 -10.25 -13.26 5.36
N LEU A 234 -9.21 -12.85 4.64
CA LEU A 234 -8.82 -13.40 3.34
C LEU A 234 -7.41 -13.98 3.46
N VAL A 235 -7.28 -15.29 3.66
CA VAL A 235 -5.98 -15.98 3.66
C VAL A 235 -5.53 -16.21 2.22
N LYS A 236 -4.43 -15.55 1.83
CA LYS A 236 -3.86 -15.61 0.47
C LYS A 236 -2.94 -16.83 0.35
N GLY A 237 -3.32 -17.82 -0.45
CA GLY A 237 -2.59 -19.10 -0.63
C GLY A 237 -1.76 -19.19 -1.91
N GLY A 238 -1.44 -18.09 -2.57
CA GLY A 238 -0.71 -18.06 -3.85
C GLY A 238 0.67 -18.73 -3.85
N HIS A 239 1.18 -19.16 -2.69
CA HIS A 239 2.43 -19.91 -2.53
C HIS A 239 2.22 -21.30 -1.91
N LEU A 240 0.99 -21.83 -1.92
CA LEU A 240 0.71 -23.15 -1.38
C LEU A 240 1.44 -24.22 -2.20
N LYS A 241 2.38 -24.91 -1.56
CA LYS A 241 3.20 -25.95 -2.23
C LYS A 241 2.33 -27.10 -2.71
N GLY A 242 2.57 -27.58 -3.94
CA GLY A 242 1.85 -28.70 -4.52
C GLY A 242 0.49 -28.36 -5.13
N SER A 243 0.00 -27.12 -5.00
CA SER A 243 -1.22 -26.69 -5.67
C SER A 243 -0.97 -26.39 -7.16
N ARG A 244 -1.93 -26.74 -8.00
CA ARG A 244 -1.96 -26.33 -9.42
C ARG A 244 -2.62 -24.97 -9.62
N GLU A 245 -3.29 -24.45 -8.58
CA GLU A 245 -4.02 -23.21 -8.58
C GLU A 245 -3.58 -22.29 -7.43
N ALA A 246 -3.60 -21.01 -7.67
CA ALA A 246 -3.46 -19.99 -6.65
C ALA A 246 -4.81 -19.81 -5.95
N ALA A 247 -4.99 -20.52 -4.84
CA ALA A 247 -6.23 -20.56 -4.07
C ALA A 247 -6.13 -19.64 -2.85
N ASP A 248 -7.20 -18.87 -2.59
CA ASP A 248 -7.35 -18.03 -1.40
C ASP A 248 -8.66 -18.39 -0.70
N ILE A 249 -8.68 -18.30 0.62
CA ILE A 249 -9.88 -18.55 1.45
C ILE A 249 -10.35 -17.24 2.07
N PHE A 250 -11.57 -16.87 1.74
CA PHE A 250 -12.29 -15.77 2.39
C PHE A 250 -13.32 -16.32 3.38
N PHE A 251 -13.41 -15.70 4.56
CA PHE A 251 -14.40 -15.99 5.58
C PHE A 251 -14.85 -14.72 6.30
N ASP A 252 -16.16 -14.49 6.43
CA ASP A 252 -16.74 -13.30 7.08
C ASP A 252 -17.63 -13.63 8.30
N GLY A 253 -17.55 -14.87 8.78
CA GLY A 253 -18.42 -15.38 9.86
C GLY A 253 -19.73 -16.00 9.37
N LYS A 254 -20.13 -15.78 8.12
CA LYS A 254 -21.33 -16.33 7.48
C LYS A 254 -21.03 -17.04 6.17
N ASN A 255 -20.20 -16.41 5.34
CA ASN A 255 -19.84 -16.87 4.00
C ASN A 255 -18.41 -17.34 3.98
N GLU A 256 -18.17 -18.50 3.37
CA GLU A 256 -16.83 -18.97 3.02
C GLU A 256 -16.73 -19.02 1.50
N LEU A 257 -15.69 -18.38 0.93
CA LEU A 257 -15.42 -18.42 -0.49
C LEU A 257 -14.03 -19.01 -0.75
N LEU A 258 -13.96 -19.99 -1.63
CA LEU A 258 -12.73 -20.46 -2.25
C LEU A 258 -12.52 -19.68 -3.55
N LEU A 259 -11.55 -18.80 -3.56
CA LEU A 259 -11.18 -17.96 -4.72
C LEU A 259 -9.97 -18.59 -5.41
N SER A 260 -10.14 -19.28 -6.52
CA SER A 260 -9.04 -19.93 -7.24
C SER A 260 -8.80 -19.33 -8.62
N ALA A 261 -7.55 -19.40 -9.07
CA ALA A 261 -7.14 -19.01 -10.41
C ALA A 261 -5.96 -19.90 -10.84
N PRO A 262 -5.78 -20.15 -12.14
CA PRO A 262 -4.61 -20.88 -12.64
C PRO A 262 -3.31 -20.23 -12.21
N PHE A 263 -2.33 -21.04 -11.78
CA PHE A 263 -1.02 -20.54 -11.39
C PHE A 263 -0.23 -20.06 -12.62
N ILE A 264 0.18 -18.82 -12.64
CA ILE A 264 0.95 -18.21 -13.74
C ILE A 264 2.42 -18.46 -13.47
N LYS A 265 3.03 -19.37 -14.25
CA LYS A 265 4.43 -19.79 -14.10
C LYS A 265 5.39 -18.77 -14.73
N GLY A 266 6.63 -18.71 -14.19
CA GLY A 266 7.73 -17.96 -14.79
C GLY A 266 7.69 -16.45 -14.53
N ILE A 267 6.74 -15.98 -13.75
CA ILE A 267 6.59 -14.56 -13.40
C ILE A 267 6.77 -14.41 -11.89
N THR A 268 7.80 -13.66 -11.51
CA THR A 268 8.00 -13.22 -10.12
C THR A 268 7.73 -11.72 -10.07
N THR A 269 6.64 -11.34 -9.44
CA THR A 269 6.24 -9.93 -9.31
C THR A 269 6.35 -9.46 -7.87
N HIS A 270 6.81 -8.21 -7.71
CA HIS A 270 6.78 -7.50 -6.44
C HIS A 270 5.46 -6.74 -6.31
N GLY A 271 4.92 -6.63 -5.07
CA GLY A 271 3.72 -5.83 -4.79
C GLY A 271 2.38 -6.52 -5.07
N THR A 272 2.36 -7.83 -5.33
CA THR A 272 1.12 -8.59 -5.57
C THR A 272 0.12 -8.46 -4.41
N GLY A 273 0.58 -8.57 -3.16
CA GLY A 273 -0.28 -8.40 -1.97
C GLY A 273 -0.86 -6.99 -1.88
N CYS A 274 -0.01 -5.96 -2.07
CA CYS A 274 -0.45 -4.56 -2.07
C CYS A 274 -1.51 -4.30 -3.13
N THR A 275 -1.27 -4.72 -4.37
CA THR A 275 -2.21 -4.58 -5.49
C THR A 275 -3.53 -5.30 -5.20
N TYR A 276 -3.50 -6.52 -4.65
CA TYR A 276 -4.70 -7.27 -4.33
C TYR A 276 -5.55 -6.57 -3.26
N SER A 277 -4.95 -6.21 -2.13
CA SER A 277 -5.65 -5.50 -1.05
C SER A 277 -6.13 -4.10 -1.47
N ALA A 278 -5.40 -3.42 -2.36
CA ALA A 278 -5.83 -2.15 -2.94
C ALA A 278 -7.04 -2.32 -3.87
N ALA A 279 -7.07 -3.37 -4.70
CA ALA A 279 -8.22 -3.66 -5.57
C ALA A 279 -9.48 -3.94 -4.75
N ILE A 280 -9.38 -4.69 -3.64
CA ILE A 280 -10.49 -4.90 -2.72
C ILE A 280 -10.95 -3.56 -2.11
N CYS A 281 -10.01 -2.73 -1.66
CA CYS A 281 -10.33 -1.41 -1.10
C CYS A 281 -11.03 -0.51 -2.13
N ALA A 282 -10.58 -0.52 -3.39
CA ALA A 282 -11.21 0.22 -4.47
C ALA A 282 -12.66 -0.25 -4.73
N ALA A 283 -12.90 -1.56 -4.72
CA ALA A 283 -14.23 -2.13 -4.90
C ALA A 283 -15.17 -1.72 -3.75
N LEU A 284 -14.69 -1.77 -2.50
CA LEU A 284 -15.45 -1.28 -1.34
C LEU A 284 -15.74 0.22 -1.44
N ALA A 285 -14.77 1.03 -1.88
CA ALA A 285 -14.98 2.46 -2.12
C ALA A 285 -16.02 2.69 -3.21
N GLY A 286 -16.09 1.81 -4.20
CA GLY A 286 -17.08 1.81 -5.28
C GLY A 286 -18.47 1.33 -4.86
N GLY A 287 -18.69 0.95 -3.59
CA GLY A 287 -19.99 0.56 -3.04
C GLY A 287 -20.34 -0.92 -3.22
N HIS A 288 -19.36 -1.78 -3.57
CA HIS A 288 -19.56 -3.24 -3.58
C HIS A 288 -19.59 -3.78 -2.15
N ASP A 289 -20.33 -4.85 -1.95
CA ASP A 289 -20.28 -5.59 -0.69
C ASP A 289 -18.95 -6.37 -0.57
N LEU A 290 -18.70 -6.91 0.61
CA LEU A 290 -17.41 -7.51 0.91
C LEU A 290 -17.13 -8.80 0.09
N PRO A 291 -18.05 -9.76 -0.09
CA PRO A 291 -17.86 -10.92 -0.97
C PRO A 291 -17.60 -10.53 -2.44
N GLU A 292 -18.34 -9.55 -2.97
CA GLU A 292 -18.08 -9.02 -4.32
C GLU A 292 -16.69 -8.37 -4.40
N ALA A 293 -16.33 -7.53 -3.41
CA ALA A 293 -15.05 -6.82 -3.40
C ALA A 293 -13.85 -7.77 -3.39
N VAL A 294 -13.88 -8.87 -2.63
CA VAL A 294 -12.79 -9.85 -2.64
C VAL A 294 -12.73 -10.63 -3.95
N THR A 295 -13.88 -10.90 -4.59
CA THR A 295 -13.95 -11.54 -5.91
C THR A 295 -13.38 -10.64 -7.01
N ILE A 296 -13.73 -9.35 -6.99
CA ILE A 296 -13.17 -8.32 -7.87
C ILE A 296 -11.65 -8.23 -7.67
N GLY A 297 -11.19 -8.19 -6.42
CA GLY A 297 -9.77 -8.14 -6.08
C GLY A 297 -9.02 -9.35 -6.64
N LYS A 298 -9.57 -10.58 -6.50
CA LYS A 298 -8.98 -11.81 -7.06
C LYS A 298 -8.89 -11.75 -8.58
N THR A 299 -9.95 -11.32 -9.24
CA THR A 299 -10.00 -11.18 -10.70
C THR A 299 -8.95 -10.17 -11.18
N TYR A 300 -8.90 -9.01 -10.52
CA TYR A 300 -7.95 -7.93 -10.87
C TYR A 300 -6.50 -8.39 -10.71
N ILE A 301 -6.12 -8.95 -9.56
CA ILE A 301 -4.73 -9.38 -9.35
C ILE A 301 -4.32 -10.51 -10.30
N THR A 302 -5.23 -11.43 -10.62
CA THR A 302 -4.97 -12.50 -11.59
C THR A 302 -4.69 -11.93 -12.98
N ALA A 303 -5.48 -10.95 -13.42
CA ALA A 303 -5.27 -10.25 -14.69
C ALA A 303 -3.98 -9.42 -14.65
N ALA A 304 -3.69 -8.70 -13.56
CA ALA A 304 -2.48 -7.91 -13.41
C ALA A 304 -1.19 -8.75 -13.48
N ILE A 305 -1.21 -9.97 -12.91
CA ILE A 305 -0.09 -10.91 -13.04
C ILE A 305 0.02 -11.42 -14.49
N ARG A 306 -1.10 -11.78 -15.13
CA ARG A 306 -1.11 -12.25 -16.53
C ARG A 306 -0.58 -11.18 -17.49
N ASN A 307 -0.94 -9.93 -17.27
CA ASN A 307 -0.56 -8.78 -18.08
C ASN A 307 0.75 -8.12 -17.61
N SER A 308 1.52 -8.81 -16.74
CA SER A 308 2.81 -8.29 -16.28
C SER A 308 3.77 -8.10 -17.45
N TYR A 309 4.61 -7.07 -17.35
CA TYR A 309 5.59 -6.72 -18.38
C TYR A 309 6.97 -6.49 -17.77
N ARG A 310 8.00 -6.55 -18.60
CA ARG A 310 9.39 -6.37 -18.13
C ARG A 310 9.77 -4.89 -18.10
N VAL A 311 10.35 -4.50 -16.96
CA VAL A 311 11.04 -3.22 -16.78
C VAL A 311 12.46 -3.54 -16.32
N GLY A 312 13.44 -3.28 -17.17
CA GLY A 312 14.81 -3.76 -16.94
C GLY A 312 14.85 -5.30 -16.84
N GLN A 313 15.31 -5.81 -15.70
CA GLN A 313 15.41 -7.25 -15.43
C GLN A 313 14.21 -7.81 -14.63
N HIS A 314 13.23 -6.98 -14.28
CA HIS A 314 12.14 -7.35 -13.39
C HIS A 314 10.79 -7.37 -14.10
N PHE A 315 9.88 -8.23 -13.64
CA PHE A 315 8.48 -8.17 -14.01
C PHE A 315 7.74 -7.19 -13.10
N VAL A 316 6.91 -6.36 -13.70
CA VAL A 316 6.03 -5.40 -13.02
C VAL A 316 4.60 -5.78 -13.35
N LEU A 317 3.70 -5.66 -12.38
CA LEU A 317 2.28 -5.93 -12.58
C LEU A 317 1.71 -4.97 -13.62
N GLY A 318 0.99 -5.52 -14.58
CA GLY A 318 0.23 -4.75 -15.56
C GLY A 318 -1.05 -4.18 -14.96
N ALA A 319 -1.81 -3.45 -15.77
CA ALA A 319 -3.19 -3.14 -15.44
C ALA A 319 -4.02 -4.43 -15.43
N GLY A 320 -4.88 -4.60 -14.42
CA GLY A 320 -5.74 -5.76 -14.23
C GLY A 320 -6.92 -5.81 -15.21
#